data_417f11b665a3698343083070f3b7e7f5
#
_entry.id   417f11b665a3698343083070f3b7e7f5
#
_cell.length_a   1.000
_cell.length_b   1.000
_cell.length_c   1.000
_cell.angle_alpha   90.00
_cell.angle_beta   90.00
_cell.angle_gamma   90.00
#
_symmetry.space_group_name_H-M   'P 1'
#
loop_
_entity.id
_entity.type
_entity.pdbx_description
1 polymer ?
#
loop_
_entity_poly.entity_id
_entity_poly.type
_entity_poly.pdbx_seq_one_letter_code
_entity_poly.pdbx_strand_id
1 'polypeptide(L)'
;MSSRPDFTHLALAAEDRAAVLEAAQVLADHLPVERVVLYGSKARGDDHADSDIDLLILTARPLNGAEGFQVTELLQPVQHRHHCIISPLRLSADEWYHGVYQVLGIRQEVDRDGIDVPLSPRAREERQLESLPR
;
A
#
# COMPACT_ATOMS: atom_id res chain seq x y z
N MET A 1 -27.06 0.97 -3.40
CA MET A 1 -25.67 1.46 -3.38
C MET A 1 -24.72 0.30 -3.57
N SER A 2 -23.92 0.38 -4.59
CA SER A 2 -22.88 -0.61 -4.76
C SER A 2 -21.67 -0.20 -3.89
N SER A 3 -21.37 -0.98 -2.89
CA SER A 3 -20.13 -0.81 -2.13
C SER A 3 -19.01 -1.50 -2.90
N ARG A 4 -17.81 -0.93 -2.83
CA ARG A 4 -16.63 -1.58 -3.37
C ARG A 4 -16.39 -2.89 -2.60
N PRO A 5 -15.91 -3.94 -3.27
CA PRO A 5 -15.52 -5.14 -2.53
C PRO A 5 -14.37 -4.81 -1.57
N ASP A 6 -14.31 -5.51 -0.45
CA ASP A 6 -13.13 -5.43 0.38
C ASP A 6 -12.03 -6.30 -0.23
N PHE A 7 -10.82 -6.21 0.32
CA PHE A 7 -9.68 -6.93 -0.22
C PHE A 7 -9.91 -8.45 -0.27
N THR A 8 -10.58 -8.98 0.75
CA THR A 8 -10.85 -10.42 0.84
C THR A 8 -11.70 -10.92 -0.32
N HIS A 9 -12.66 -10.10 -0.76
CA HIS A 9 -13.61 -10.47 -1.81
C HIS A 9 -13.25 -9.93 -3.19
N LEU A 10 -12.15 -9.21 -3.30
CA LEU A 10 -11.70 -8.65 -4.56
C LEU A 10 -11.24 -9.77 -5.50
N ALA A 11 -11.66 -9.68 -6.76
CA ALA A 11 -11.28 -10.65 -7.79
C ALA A 11 -9.85 -10.36 -8.29
N LEU A 12 -8.86 -10.82 -7.54
CA LEU A 12 -7.44 -10.73 -7.91
C LEU A 12 -6.94 -12.12 -8.28
N ALA A 13 -5.98 -12.18 -9.22
CA ALA A 13 -5.23 -13.40 -9.43
C ALA A 13 -4.53 -13.80 -8.12
N ALA A 14 -4.42 -15.10 -7.87
CA ALA A 14 -3.85 -15.62 -6.61
C ALA A 14 -2.44 -15.09 -6.35
N GLU A 15 -1.60 -15.02 -7.40
CA GLU A 15 -0.23 -14.49 -7.28
C GLU A 15 -0.22 -13.01 -6.94
N ASP A 16 -1.10 -12.22 -7.55
CA ASP A 16 -1.20 -10.79 -7.26
C ASP A 16 -1.66 -10.56 -5.83
N ARG A 17 -2.63 -11.33 -5.37
CA ARG A 17 -3.12 -11.25 -3.99
C ARG A 17 -1.99 -11.56 -3.01
N ALA A 18 -1.23 -12.63 -3.25
CA ALA A 18 -0.11 -13.01 -2.41
C ALA A 18 0.96 -11.93 -2.39
N ALA A 19 1.27 -11.35 -3.55
CA ALA A 19 2.27 -10.28 -3.67
C ALA A 19 1.85 -9.04 -2.88
N VAL A 20 0.59 -8.63 -2.99
CA VAL A 20 0.07 -7.44 -2.29
C VAL A 20 0.12 -7.63 -0.78
N LEU A 21 -0.32 -8.78 -0.29
CA LEU A 21 -0.30 -9.07 1.15
C LEU A 21 1.12 -9.10 1.70
N GLU A 22 2.03 -9.75 0.99
CA GLU A 22 3.44 -9.82 1.42
C GLU A 22 4.09 -8.43 1.39
N ALA A 23 3.86 -7.67 0.32
CA ALA A 23 4.41 -6.32 0.20
C ALA A 23 3.94 -5.42 1.34
N ALA A 24 2.63 -5.41 1.60
CA ALA A 24 2.07 -4.59 2.66
C ALA A 24 2.64 -4.98 4.02
N GLN A 25 2.75 -6.27 4.29
CA GLN A 25 3.23 -6.75 5.58
C GLN A 25 4.72 -6.47 5.79
N VAL A 26 5.56 -6.69 4.77
CA VAL A 26 7.00 -6.44 4.90
C VAL A 26 7.29 -4.95 5.09
N LEU A 27 6.54 -4.09 4.42
CA LEU A 27 6.68 -2.65 4.62
C LEU A 27 6.23 -2.24 6.02
N ALA A 28 5.11 -2.79 6.49
CA ALA A 28 4.58 -2.49 7.81
C ALA A 28 5.49 -2.99 8.94
N ASP A 29 6.20 -4.09 8.71
CA ASP A 29 7.12 -4.65 9.70
C ASP A 29 8.39 -3.81 9.88
N HIS A 30 8.79 -3.05 8.87
CA HIS A 30 10.08 -2.34 8.86
C HIS A 30 9.95 -0.81 8.89
N LEU A 31 8.81 -0.26 8.53
CA LEU A 31 8.61 1.18 8.36
C LEU A 31 7.34 1.61 9.09
N PRO A 32 7.19 2.91 9.41
CA PRO A 32 6.01 3.39 10.14
C PRO A 32 4.78 3.49 9.24
N VAL A 33 4.37 2.38 8.65
CA VAL A 33 3.22 2.32 7.74
C VAL A 33 1.93 2.28 8.53
N GLU A 34 1.01 3.19 8.24
CA GLU A 34 -0.32 3.23 8.84
C GLU A 34 -1.37 2.54 7.97
N ARG A 35 -1.24 2.68 6.65
CA ARG A 35 -2.26 2.21 5.72
C ARG A 35 -1.63 1.88 4.38
N VAL A 36 -2.08 0.78 3.77
CA VAL A 36 -1.72 0.43 2.40
C VAL A 36 -3.01 0.29 1.61
N VAL A 37 -3.08 0.93 0.44
CA VAL A 37 -4.28 0.94 -0.41
C VAL A 37 -3.89 0.44 -1.80
N LEU A 38 -4.60 -0.58 -2.27
CA LEU A 38 -4.51 -1.03 -3.65
C LEU A 38 -5.40 -0.12 -4.50
N TYR A 39 -4.87 0.44 -5.58
CA TYR A 39 -5.64 1.27 -6.49
C TYR A 39 -5.28 0.93 -7.94
N GLY A 40 -5.82 1.66 -8.88
CA GLY A 40 -5.54 1.44 -10.30
C GLY A 40 -6.27 0.21 -10.87
N SER A 41 -5.75 -0.32 -11.97
CA SER A 41 -6.43 -1.35 -12.75
C SER A 41 -6.68 -2.64 -11.95
N LYS A 42 -5.76 -3.03 -11.09
CA LYS A 42 -5.93 -4.23 -10.25
C LYS A 42 -7.10 -4.07 -9.28
N ALA A 43 -7.31 -2.86 -8.75
CA ALA A 43 -8.44 -2.58 -7.86
C ALA A 43 -9.76 -2.51 -8.64
N ARG A 44 -9.74 -1.96 -9.85
CA ARG A 44 -10.94 -1.83 -10.69
C ARG A 44 -11.35 -3.15 -11.35
N GLY A 45 -10.43 -4.09 -11.50
CA GLY A 45 -10.70 -5.34 -12.19
C GLY A 45 -10.57 -5.26 -13.71
N ASP A 46 -9.98 -4.17 -14.24
CA ASP A 46 -9.74 -4.01 -15.68
C ASP A 46 -8.26 -4.17 -16.05
N ASP A 47 -7.53 -4.88 -15.23
CA ASP A 47 -6.11 -5.11 -15.41
C ASP A 47 -5.83 -6.20 -16.46
N HIS A 48 -4.59 -6.18 -16.95
CA HIS A 48 -4.01 -7.26 -17.74
C HIS A 48 -3.02 -8.02 -16.87
N ALA A 49 -2.61 -9.22 -17.34
CA ALA A 49 -1.64 -10.03 -16.62
C ALA A 49 -0.34 -9.27 -16.33
N ASP A 50 0.06 -8.39 -17.26
CA ASP A 50 1.30 -7.61 -17.15
C ASP A 50 1.10 -6.23 -16.52
N SER A 51 -0.11 -5.92 -16.03
CA SER A 51 -0.37 -4.64 -15.39
C SER A 51 0.39 -4.53 -14.06
N ASP A 52 0.92 -3.33 -13.79
CA ASP A 52 1.58 -3.06 -12.51
C ASP A 52 0.57 -3.09 -11.37
N ILE A 53 1.05 -3.42 -10.19
CA ILE A 53 0.26 -3.36 -8.96
C ILE A 53 0.53 -1.99 -8.32
N ASP A 54 -0.49 -1.14 -8.29
CA ASP A 54 -0.36 0.22 -7.74
C ASP A 54 -0.74 0.21 -6.26
N LEU A 55 0.22 0.54 -5.40
CA LEU A 55 0.00 0.60 -3.96
C LEU A 55 0.28 2.00 -3.44
N LEU A 56 -0.69 2.58 -2.73
CA LEU A 56 -0.49 3.78 -1.95
C LEU A 56 -0.07 3.36 -0.55
N ILE A 57 1.04 3.90 -0.07
CA ILE A 57 1.61 3.58 1.23
C ILE A 57 1.60 4.85 2.06
N LEU A 58 0.74 4.89 3.07
CA LEU A 58 0.65 6.03 3.97
C LEU A 58 1.42 5.73 5.24
N THR A 59 2.33 6.64 5.58
CA THR A 59 3.18 6.51 6.76
C THR A 59 2.78 7.51 7.83
N ALA A 60 3.07 7.19 9.09
CA ALA A 60 2.75 8.06 10.22
C ALA A 60 3.51 9.38 10.17
N ARG A 61 4.68 9.37 9.54
CA ARG A 61 5.55 10.53 9.34
C ARG A 61 6.24 10.43 8.00
N PRO A 62 6.78 11.54 7.47
CA PRO A 62 7.56 11.46 6.23
C PRO A 62 8.77 10.53 6.42
N LEU A 63 9.08 9.77 5.38
CA LEU A 63 10.25 8.92 5.38
C LEU A 63 11.49 9.73 4.99
N ASN A 64 12.63 9.45 5.64
CA ASN A 64 13.90 10.04 5.22
C ASN A 64 14.44 9.32 3.97
N GLY A 65 15.57 9.77 3.42
CA GLY A 65 16.14 9.20 2.20
C GLY A 65 16.47 7.72 2.33
N ALA A 66 17.03 7.31 3.47
CA ALA A 66 17.38 5.91 3.72
C ALA A 66 16.13 5.03 3.79
N GLU A 67 15.10 5.50 4.46
CA GLU A 67 13.83 4.79 4.56
C GLU A 67 13.13 4.69 3.22
N GLY A 68 13.16 5.75 2.43
CA GLY A 68 12.61 5.73 1.07
C GLY A 68 13.29 4.69 0.19
N PHE A 69 14.62 4.60 0.28
CA PHE A 69 15.39 3.59 -0.43
C PHE A 69 15.04 2.17 0.08
N GLN A 70 14.79 2.05 1.37
CA GLN A 70 14.41 0.78 1.99
C GLN A 70 13.09 0.24 1.42
N VAL A 71 12.15 1.11 1.05
CA VAL A 71 10.92 0.67 0.37
C VAL A 71 11.25 -0.12 -0.89
N THR A 72 12.16 0.41 -1.71
CA THR A 72 12.59 -0.28 -2.93
C THR A 72 13.25 -1.61 -2.61
N GLU A 73 14.16 -1.61 -1.63
CA GLU A 73 14.86 -2.83 -1.24
C GLU A 73 13.92 -3.92 -0.72
N LEU A 74 12.93 -3.54 0.07
CA LEU A 74 11.97 -4.49 0.65
C LEU A 74 11.04 -5.09 -0.40
N LEU A 75 10.69 -4.30 -1.42
CA LEU A 75 9.78 -4.75 -2.48
C LEU A 75 10.44 -5.63 -3.53
N GLN A 76 11.76 -5.52 -3.72
CA GLN A 76 12.44 -6.30 -4.74
C GLN A 76 12.25 -7.82 -4.62
N PRO A 77 12.50 -8.43 -3.45
CA PRO A 77 12.28 -9.88 -3.32
C PRO A 77 10.82 -10.29 -3.53
N VAL A 78 9.89 -9.46 -3.12
CA VAL A 78 8.46 -9.72 -3.30
C VAL A 78 8.13 -9.78 -4.78
N GLN A 79 8.57 -8.78 -5.55
CA GLN A 79 8.35 -8.71 -6.99
C GLN A 79 8.99 -9.89 -7.71
N HIS A 80 10.18 -10.25 -7.32
CA HIS A 80 10.90 -11.37 -7.92
C HIS A 80 10.17 -12.70 -7.64
N ARG A 81 9.74 -12.90 -6.41
CA ARG A 81 9.08 -14.13 -5.96
C ARG A 81 7.73 -14.36 -6.66
N HIS A 82 7.00 -13.28 -6.87
CA HIS A 82 5.64 -13.33 -7.42
C HIS A 82 5.55 -12.92 -8.89
N HIS A 83 6.67 -12.67 -9.54
CA HIS A 83 6.73 -12.31 -10.97
C HIS A 83 5.80 -11.14 -11.32
N CYS A 84 5.90 -10.07 -10.53
CA CYS A 84 5.06 -8.87 -10.74
C CYS A 84 5.89 -7.61 -10.56
N ILE A 85 5.31 -6.47 -10.97
CA ILE A 85 5.88 -5.15 -10.73
C ILE A 85 4.95 -4.40 -9.81
N ILE A 86 5.50 -3.88 -8.73
CA ILE A 86 4.77 -3.08 -7.76
C ILE A 86 5.21 -1.63 -7.92
N SER A 87 4.25 -0.72 -8.15
CA SER A 87 4.48 0.72 -8.23
C SER A 87 4.05 1.35 -6.91
N PRO A 88 4.98 1.68 -6.02
CA PRO A 88 4.61 2.29 -4.74
C PRO A 88 4.50 3.81 -4.86
N LEU A 89 3.43 4.36 -4.32
CA LEU A 89 3.32 5.80 -4.06
C LEU A 89 3.35 5.95 -2.54
N ARG A 90 4.42 6.52 -2.01
CA ARG A 90 4.61 6.66 -0.57
C ARG A 90 4.50 8.12 -0.13
N LEU A 91 3.67 8.35 0.87
CA LEU A 91 3.39 9.67 1.41
C LEU A 91 3.11 9.52 2.91
N SER A 92 3.37 10.59 3.68
CA SER A 92 2.86 10.61 5.04
C SER A 92 1.34 10.80 5.00
N ALA A 93 0.66 10.36 6.05
CA ALA A 93 -0.78 10.55 6.17
C ALA A 93 -1.13 12.04 6.10
N ASP A 94 -0.34 12.91 6.73
CA ASP A 94 -0.56 14.35 6.71
C ASP A 94 -0.46 14.91 5.28
N GLU A 95 0.56 14.51 4.54
CA GLU A 95 0.71 14.95 3.15
C GLU A 95 -0.47 14.52 2.28
N TRP A 96 -0.97 13.30 2.51
CA TRP A 96 -2.07 12.76 1.73
C TRP A 96 -3.40 13.46 2.05
N TYR A 97 -3.71 13.62 3.34
CA TYR A 97 -5.01 14.16 3.76
C TYR A 97 -5.08 15.68 3.74
N HIS A 98 -3.96 16.36 3.98
CA HIS A 98 -3.92 17.80 4.17
C HIS A 98 -3.00 18.56 3.21
N GLY A 99 -2.29 17.85 2.34
CA GLY A 99 -1.38 18.45 1.38
C GLY A 99 -2.01 18.68 0.02
N VAL A 100 -1.15 18.98 -0.96
CA VAL A 100 -1.56 19.29 -2.34
C VAL A 100 -2.29 18.13 -3.01
N TYR A 101 -2.12 16.91 -2.52
CA TYR A 101 -2.73 15.72 -3.10
C TYR A 101 -4.25 15.71 -3.03
N GLN A 102 -4.84 16.53 -2.15
CA GLN A 102 -6.30 16.67 -2.08
C GLN A 102 -6.93 17.10 -3.40
N VAL A 103 -6.19 17.86 -4.21
CA VAL A 103 -6.71 18.45 -5.45
C VAL A 103 -6.19 17.76 -6.70
N LEU A 104 -5.36 16.73 -6.55
CA LEU A 104 -4.81 15.98 -7.68
C LEU A 104 -5.71 14.81 -8.05
N GLY A 105 -5.71 14.46 -9.33
CA GLY A 105 -6.51 13.34 -9.84
C GLY A 105 -6.22 12.02 -9.15
N ILE A 106 -4.99 11.81 -8.68
CA ILE A 106 -4.62 10.58 -7.96
C ILE A 106 -5.45 10.42 -6.67
N ARG A 107 -5.73 11.52 -5.95
CA ARG A 107 -6.55 11.48 -4.75
C ARG A 107 -7.97 11.03 -5.08
N GLN A 108 -8.52 11.57 -6.17
CA GLN A 108 -9.85 11.21 -6.63
C GLN A 108 -9.92 9.73 -7.06
N GLU A 109 -8.89 9.26 -7.76
CA GLU A 109 -8.80 7.88 -8.19
C GLU A 109 -8.77 6.92 -7.00
N VAL A 110 -7.95 7.21 -6.00
CA VAL A 110 -7.86 6.39 -4.80
C VAL A 110 -9.15 6.43 -3.99
N ASP A 111 -9.76 7.59 -3.85
CA ASP A 111 -11.03 7.71 -3.12
C ASP A 111 -12.15 6.93 -3.79
N ARG A 112 -12.14 6.86 -5.13
CA ARG A 112 -13.15 6.15 -5.91
C ARG A 112 -12.91 4.63 -5.91
N ASP A 113 -11.68 4.20 -6.17
CA ASP A 113 -11.36 2.80 -6.48
C ASP A 113 -10.49 2.11 -5.44
N GLY A 114 -9.91 2.86 -4.51
CA GLY A 114 -8.95 2.31 -3.55
C GLY A 114 -9.54 1.26 -2.63
N ILE A 115 -8.78 0.21 -2.36
CA ILE A 115 -9.18 -0.90 -1.50
C ILE A 115 -8.10 -1.08 -0.45
N ASP A 116 -8.48 -1.01 0.82
CA ASP A 116 -7.53 -1.18 1.92
C ASP A 116 -6.97 -2.60 1.94
N VAL A 117 -5.65 -2.69 2.02
CA VAL A 117 -4.96 -3.96 2.18
C VAL A 117 -4.83 -4.25 3.67
N PRO A 118 -5.27 -5.44 4.13
CA PRO A 118 -5.19 -5.75 5.56
C PRO A 118 -3.74 -5.86 6.03
N LEU A 119 -3.49 -5.31 7.23
CA LEU A 119 -2.21 -5.43 7.89
C LEU A 119 -2.39 -6.27 9.15
N SER A 120 -1.38 -7.05 9.50
CA SER A 120 -1.40 -7.84 10.71
C SER A 120 -1.57 -6.93 11.93
N PRO A 121 -2.50 -7.22 12.85
CA PRO A 121 -2.62 -6.46 14.10
C PRO A 121 -1.33 -6.43 14.91
N ARG A 122 -0.55 -7.50 14.88
CA ARG A 122 0.73 -7.59 15.59
C ARG A 122 1.71 -6.52 15.12
N ALA A 123 1.84 -6.33 13.81
CA ALA A 123 2.73 -5.30 13.26
C ALA A 123 2.30 -3.90 13.71
N ARG A 124 0.98 -3.65 13.74
CA ARG A 124 0.45 -2.36 14.21
C ARG A 124 0.76 -2.12 15.67
N GLU A 125 0.56 -3.13 16.51
CA GLU A 125 0.82 -3.03 17.94
C GLU A 125 2.29 -2.76 18.22
N GLU A 126 3.19 -3.46 17.55
CA GLU A 126 4.64 -3.26 17.71
C GLU A 126 5.04 -1.83 17.34
N ARG A 127 4.48 -1.27 16.26
CA ARG A 127 4.76 0.10 15.86
C ARG A 127 4.22 1.12 16.84
N GLN A 128 3.05 0.89 17.41
CA GLN A 128 2.49 1.76 18.43
C GLN A 128 3.38 1.80 19.65
N LEU A 129 3.91 0.65 20.06
CA LEU A 129 4.84 0.56 21.20
C LEU A 129 6.15 1.32 20.92
N GLU A 130 6.66 1.23 19.69
CA GLU A 130 7.86 1.96 19.28
C GLU A 130 7.67 3.47 19.28
N SER A 131 6.46 3.95 19.02
CA SER A 131 6.16 5.37 18.96
C SER A 131 5.85 5.97 20.32
N LEU A 132 5.72 5.17 21.36
CA LEU A 132 5.43 5.67 22.71
C LEU A 132 6.67 6.30 23.32
N PRO A 133 6.52 7.40 24.07
CA PRO A 133 7.65 8.00 24.79
C PRO A 133 8.20 7.01 25.82
N ARG A 134 9.49 6.94 25.90
CA ARG A 134 10.18 6.13 26.90
C ARG A 134 10.40 6.93 28.18
#